data_8cd9c4b944c71ecd69b4e234cc15e90d
#
_entry.id   8cd9c4b944c71ecd69b4e234cc15e90d
#
_cell.length_a   1.000
_cell.length_b   1.000
_cell.length_c   1.000
_cell.angle_alpha   90.00
_cell.angle_beta   90.00
_cell.angle_gamma   90.00
#
_symmetry.space_group_name_H-M   'P 1'
#
loop_
_entity.id
_entity.type
_entity.pdbx_description
1 polymer ?
#
loop_
_entity_poly.entity_id
_entity_poly.type
_entity_poly.pdbx_seq_one_letter_code
_entity_poly.pdbx_strand_id
1 'polypeptide(L)'
;EMCIRDRSYIGQRVIIDVREAIFNHLQKLSLSYFDRRKTGVIMSNLTNDVAALQSAVVDNLISFITESVTLIGSLVSMLLIDWKLTLVTFITVPVVLLIINVFGKKLRVAGHDVQGRVADITALLQEVISAIRVVKSFAREDFERKRFEDENDRNFKAVIKATKLTSLLSPMVEFSAAIAVAVILWYGGYSVVTGTILSLIHISEPT
;
A
#
# COMPACT_ATOMS: atom_id res chain seq x y z
N GLU A 1 -22.83 6.50 1.67
CA GLU A 1 -22.59 7.09 0.32
C GLU A 1 -22.35 8.60 0.39
N MET A 2 -23.06 9.37 1.23
CA MET A 2 -22.89 10.82 1.37
C MET A 2 -21.48 11.21 1.83
N CYS A 3 -20.93 10.55 2.85
CA CYS A 3 -19.58 10.83 3.36
C CYS A 3 -18.44 10.57 2.34
N ILE A 4 -18.61 9.60 1.44
CA ILE A 4 -17.60 9.31 0.40
C ILE A 4 -17.55 10.42 -0.63
N ARG A 5 -18.71 10.94 -1.02
CA ARG A 5 -18.83 12.05 -1.96
C ARG A 5 -18.25 13.34 -1.39
N ASP A 6 -18.55 13.65 -0.13
CA ASP A 6 -18.06 14.87 0.52
C ASP A 6 -16.55 14.82 0.75
N ARG A 7 -16.01 13.64 1.11
CA ARG A 7 -14.58 13.37 1.17
C ARG A 7 -13.88 13.64 -0.15
N SER A 8 -14.42 13.08 -1.25
CA SER A 8 -13.86 13.27 -2.59
C SER A 8 -13.94 14.73 -3.04
N TYR A 9 -15.05 15.41 -2.70
CA TYR A 9 -15.23 16.82 -3.03
C TYR A 9 -14.20 17.72 -2.34
N ILE A 10 -14.01 17.57 -1.02
CA ILE A 10 -13.03 18.33 -0.25
C ILE A 10 -11.62 18.07 -0.79
N GLY A 11 -11.27 16.80 -1.03
CA GLY A 11 -9.98 16.43 -1.58
C GLY A 11 -9.71 17.08 -2.94
N GLN A 12 -10.68 17.03 -3.85
CA GLN A 12 -10.55 17.66 -5.16
C GLN A 12 -10.45 19.20 -5.05
N ARG A 13 -11.16 19.81 -4.12
CA ARG A 13 -11.10 21.26 -3.92
C ARG A 13 -9.72 21.71 -3.47
N VAL A 14 -9.14 21.03 -2.51
CA VAL A 14 -7.77 21.31 -2.05
C VAL A 14 -6.76 21.20 -3.20
N ILE A 15 -6.91 20.19 -4.07
CA ILE A 15 -6.01 20.02 -5.23
C ILE A 15 -6.16 21.14 -6.25
N ILE A 16 -7.39 21.60 -6.51
CA ILE A 16 -7.64 22.76 -7.38
C ILE A 16 -6.95 23.99 -6.80
N ASP A 17 -7.12 24.26 -5.51
CA ASP A 17 -6.52 25.43 -4.85
C ASP A 17 -4.99 25.36 -4.86
N VAL A 18 -4.40 24.18 -4.66
CA VAL A 18 -2.94 23.96 -4.76
C VAL A 18 -2.44 24.19 -6.19
N ARG A 19 -3.12 23.65 -7.20
CA ARG A 19 -2.74 23.87 -8.61
C ARG A 19 -2.80 25.33 -8.99
N GLU A 20 -3.86 26.03 -8.57
CA GLU A 20 -4.02 27.47 -8.81
C GLU A 20 -2.91 28.27 -8.12
N ALA A 21 -2.58 27.96 -6.87
CA ALA A 21 -1.49 28.60 -6.14
C ALA A 21 -0.13 28.39 -6.82
N ILE A 22 0.17 27.17 -7.27
CA ILE A 22 1.41 26.86 -8.00
C ILE A 22 1.44 27.62 -9.34
N PHE A 23 0.35 27.59 -10.09
CA PHE A 23 0.26 28.27 -11.38
C PHE A 23 0.45 29.79 -11.24
N ASN A 24 -0.22 30.41 -10.26
CA ASN A 24 -0.06 31.83 -9.96
C ASN A 24 1.36 32.17 -9.50
N HIS A 25 2.03 31.26 -8.77
CA HIS A 25 3.43 31.45 -8.40
C HIS A 25 4.35 31.34 -9.61
N LEU A 26 4.14 30.39 -10.49
CA LEU A 26 4.94 30.24 -11.72
C LEU A 26 4.89 31.50 -12.57
N GLN A 27 3.71 32.13 -12.71
CA GLN A 27 3.59 33.38 -13.50
C GLN A 27 4.38 34.54 -12.93
N LYS A 28 4.74 34.52 -11.65
CA LYS A 28 5.54 35.57 -11.00
C LYS A 28 7.04 35.31 -11.08
N LEU A 29 7.47 34.16 -11.56
CA LEU A 29 8.88 33.80 -11.68
C LEU A 29 9.54 34.50 -12.87
N SER A 30 10.85 34.76 -12.73
CA SER A 30 11.66 35.38 -13.79
C SER A 30 11.87 34.46 -14.99
N LEU A 31 12.07 35.03 -16.18
CA LEU A 31 12.39 34.29 -17.41
C LEU A 31 13.61 33.38 -17.22
N SER A 32 14.62 33.78 -16.45
CA SER A 32 15.79 32.96 -16.16
C SER A 32 15.48 31.63 -15.45
N TYR A 33 14.36 31.54 -14.77
CA TYR A 33 13.89 30.27 -14.18
C TYR A 33 13.47 29.28 -15.28
N PHE A 34 12.73 29.78 -16.28
CA PHE A 34 12.22 28.97 -17.39
C PHE A 34 13.34 28.56 -18.36
N ASP A 35 14.34 29.42 -18.56
CA ASP A 35 15.49 29.11 -19.39
C ASP A 35 16.38 27.98 -18.82
N ARG A 36 16.41 27.87 -17.50
CA ARG A 36 17.24 26.85 -16.80
C ARG A 36 16.52 25.51 -16.59
N ARG A 37 15.21 25.46 -16.77
CA ARG A 37 14.42 24.25 -16.50
C ARG A 37 13.65 23.80 -17.74
N LYS A 38 13.67 22.50 -17.99
CA LYS A 38 12.87 21.91 -19.06
C LYS A 38 11.39 22.03 -18.74
N THR A 39 10.59 22.50 -19.68
CA THR A 39 9.13 22.64 -19.56
C THR A 39 8.44 21.37 -19.06
N GLY A 40 8.93 20.20 -19.50
CA GLY A 40 8.40 18.90 -19.06
C GLY A 40 8.54 18.65 -17.55
N VAL A 41 9.60 19.15 -16.89
CA VAL A 41 9.75 19.02 -15.44
C VAL A 41 8.72 19.90 -14.71
N ILE A 42 8.50 21.13 -15.21
CA ILE A 42 7.50 22.04 -14.63
C ILE A 42 6.10 21.46 -14.78
N MET A 43 5.78 20.89 -15.95
CA MET A 43 4.49 20.21 -16.17
C MET A 43 4.33 18.98 -15.28
N SER A 44 5.38 18.18 -15.11
CA SER A 44 5.35 17.03 -14.19
C SER A 44 5.04 17.45 -12.75
N ASN A 45 5.66 18.54 -12.27
CA ASN A 45 5.39 19.05 -10.93
C ASN A 45 3.91 19.51 -10.78
N LEU A 46 3.35 20.15 -11.78
CA LEU A 46 1.95 20.59 -11.74
C LEU A 46 0.92 19.45 -11.83
N THR A 47 1.28 18.37 -12.49
CA THR A 47 0.37 17.24 -12.72
C THR A 47 0.62 16.08 -11.78
N ASN A 48 1.82 15.49 -11.85
CA ASN A 48 2.14 14.25 -11.15
C ASN A 48 2.42 14.47 -9.65
N ASP A 49 3.18 15.52 -9.31
CA ASP A 49 3.52 15.75 -7.89
C ASP A 49 2.29 16.23 -7.12
N VAL A 50 1.41 17.03 -7.74
CA VAL A 50 0.14 17.42 -7.13
C VAL A 50 -0.80 16.23 -6.99
N ALA A 51 -0.85 15.31 -7.96
CA ALA A 51 -1.61 14.07 -7.83
C ALA A 51 -1.06 13.15 -6.73
N ALA A 52 0.28 13.07 -6.59
CA ALA A 52 0.92 12.35 -5.49
C ALA A 52 0.60 12.98 -4.12
N LEU A 53 0.56 14.31 -4.02
CA LEU A 53 0.11 15.04 -2.83
C LEU A 53 -1.35 14.72 -2.49
N GLN A 54 -2.22 14.63 -3.48
CA GLN A 54 -3.63 14.24 -3.27
C GLN A 54 -3.72 12.89 -2.58
N SER A 55 -3.08 11.86 -3.14
CA SER A 55 -3.16 10.53 -2.56
C SER A 55 -2.48 10.46 -1.18
N ALA A 56 -1.34 11.13 -1.00
CA ALA A 56 -0.62 11.13 0.25
C ALA A 56 -1.35 11.85 1.39
N VAL A 57 -1.90 13.04 1.12
CA VAL A 57 -2.50 13.90 2.14
C VAL A 57 -3.99 13.60 2.31
N VAL A 58 -4.75 13.61 1.21
CA VAL A 58 -6.22 13.50 1.31
C VAL A 58 -6.63 12.04 1.59
N ASP A 59 -6.15 11.09 0.80
CA ASP A 59 -6.61 9.71 0.91
C ASP A 59 -6.05 9.03 2.17
N ASN A 60 -4.73 9.17 2.40
CA ASN A 60 -4.08 8.51 3.54
C ASN A 60 -4.41 9.16 4.88
N LEU A 61 -4.50 10.50 4.97
CA LEU A 61 -4.81 11.17 6.22
C LEU A 61 -6.23 10.86 6.69
N ILE A 62 -7.20 10.91 5.77
CA ILE A 62 -8.59 10.58 6.10
C ILE A 62 -8.73 9.11 6.49
N SER A 63 -8.06 8.21 5.75
CA SER A 63 -8.04 6.80 6.10
C SER A 63 -7.42 6.58 7.48
N PHE A 64 -6.31 7.23 7.78
CA PHE A 64 -5.66 7.15 9.09
C PHE A 64 -6.59 7.59 10.24
N ILE A 65 -7.31 8.72 10.07
CA ILE A 65 -8.27 9.20 11.08
C ILE A 65 -9.41 8.18 11.25
N THR A 66 -9.99 7.72 10.15
CA THR A 66 -11.12 6.77 10.18
C THR A 66 -10.72 5.45 10.83
N GLU A 67 -9.58 4.88 10.44
CA GLU A 67 -9.06 3.64 11.02
C GLU A 67 -8.70 3.81 12.50
N SER A 68 -8.14 4.97 12.88
CA SER A 68 -7.82 5.27 14.28
C SER A 68 -9.08 5.35 15.15
N VAL A 69 -10.14 6.03 14.68
CA VAL A 69 -11.42 6.11 15.39
C VAL A 69 -12.06 4.72 15.51
N THR A 70 -12.04 3.93 14.44
CA THR A 70 -12.55 2.56 14.43
C THR A 70 -11.78 1.67 15.40
N LEU A 71 -10.45 1.78 15.42
CA LEU A 71 -9.58 1.02 16.32
C LEU A 71 -9.85 1.38 17.79
N ILE A 72 -9.92 2.66 18.11
CA ILE A 72 -10.19 3.12 19.47
C ILE A 72 -11.60 2.70 19.90
N GLY A 73 -12.61 2.90 19.03
CA GLY A 73 -13.99 2.51 19.30
C GLY A 73 -14.15 1.01 19.53
N SER A 74 -13.53 0.19 18.70
CA SER A 74 -13.56 -1.27 18.86
C SER A 74 -12.84 -1.73 20.13
N LEU A 75 -11.68 -1.12 20.45
CA LEU A 75 -10.93 -1.44 21.66
C LEU A 75 -11.72 -1.11 22.92
N VAL A 76 -12.33 0.08 22.98
CA VAL A 76 -13.19 0.49 24.11
C VAL A 76 -14.38 -0.46 24.23
N SER A 77 -15.06 -0.79 23.14
CA SER A 77 -16.19 -1.73 23.13
C SER A 77 -15.78 -3.10 23.66
N MET A 78 -14.64 -3.64 23.23
CA MET A 78 -14.13 -4.94 23.68
C MET A 78 -13.78 -4.93 25.19
N LEU A 79 -13.17 -3.86 25.68
CA LEU A 79 -12.83 -3.72 27.10
C LEU A 79 -14.08 -3.63 27.99
N LEU A 80 -15.15 -2.98 27.50
CA LEU A 80 -16.40 -2.87 28.21
C LEU A 80 -17.21 -4.18 28.29
N ILE A 81 -17.06 -5.04 27.24
CA ILE A 81 -17.74 -6.33 27.18
C ILE A 81 -17.01 -7.34 28.07
N ASP A 82 -15.73 -7.57 27.84
CA ASP A 82 -14.89 -8.47 28.65
C ASP A 82 -13.40 -8.14 28.46
N TRP A 83 -12.77 -7.64 29.52
CA TRP A 83 -11.35 -7.31 29.49
C TRP A 83 -10.42 -8.54 29.32
N LYS A 84 -10.87 -9.74 29.76
CA LYS A 84 -10.10 -10.97 29.62
C LYS A 84 -10.09 -11.45 28.17
N LEU A 85 -11.23 -11.40 27.49
CA LEU A 85 -11.32 -11.68 26.05
C LEU A 85 -10.48 -10.68 25.24
N THR A 86 -10.47 -9.42 25.62
CA THR A 86 -9.63 -8.39 25.01
C THR A 86 -8.14 -8.74 25.15
N LEU A 87 -7.71 -9.20 26.31
CA LEU A 87 -6.33 -9.59 26.55
C LEU A 87 -5.93 -10.81 25.71
N VAL A 88 -6.79 -11.81 25.57
CA VAL A 88 -6.58 -12.97 24.68
C VAL A 88 -6.42 -12.51 23.24
N THR A 89 -7.27 -11.61 22.76
CA THR A 89 -7.17 -11.03 21.41
C THR A 89 -5.84 -10.27 21.22
N PHE A 90 -5.40 -9.53 22.24
CA PHE A 90 -4.14 -8.78 22.17
C PHE A 90 -2.90 -9.68 22.03
N ILE A 91 -2.96 -10.93 22.46
CA ILE A 91 -1.85 -11.89 22.27
C ILE A 91 -1.61 -12.19 20.77
N THR A 92 -2.61 -12.07 19.94
CA THR A 92 -2.45 -12.31 18.49
C THR A 92 -1.68 -11.21 17.78
N VAL A 93 -1.71 -9.97 18.29
CA VAL A 93 -1.03 -8.81 17.68
C VAL A 93 0.49 -9.03 17.55
N PRO A 94 1.24 -9.41 18.61
CA PRO A 94 2.68 -9.65 18.48
C PRO A 94 3.00 -10.82 17.54
N VAL A 95 2.13 -11.83 17.44
CA VAL A 95 2.33 -12.94 16.48
C VAL A 95 2.25 -12.43 15.04
N VAL A 96 1.24 -11.65 14.73
CA VAL A 96 1.08 -11.04 13.40
C VAL A 96 2.24 -10.09 13.09
N LEU A 97 2.65 -9.25 14.05
CA LEU A 97 3.80 -8.35 13.88
C LEU A 97 5.10 -9.11 13.64
N LEU A 98 5.32 -10.25 14.28
CA LEU A 98 6.46 -11.13 14.02
C LEU A 98 6.44 -11.66 12.58
N ILE A 99 5.29 -12.15 12.11
CA ILE A 99 5.13 -12.63 10.74
C ILE A 99 5.45 -11.50 9.75
N ILE A 100 4.85 -10.32 9.94
CA ILE A 100 5.06 -9.16 9.07
C ILE A 100 6.53 -8.72 9.07
N ASN A 101 7.20 -8.69 10.21
CA ASN A 101 8.61 -8.31 10.31
C ASN A 101 9.55 -9.29 9.59
N VAL A 102 9.33 -10.60 9.76
CA VAL A 102 10.15 -11.63 9.12
C VAL A 102 9.96 -11.62 7.60
N PHE A 103 8.72 -11.62 7.15
CA PHE A 103 8.41 -11.62 5.72
C PHE A 103 8.68 -10.27 5.08
N GLY A 104 8.41 -9.16 5.75
CA GLY A 104 8.62 -7.80 5.26
C GLY A 104 10.08 -7.51 4.92
N LYS A 105 11.02 -8.00 5.72
CA LYS A 105 12.47 -7.90 5.40
C LYS A 105 12.81 -8.63 4.10
N LYS A 106 12.34 -9.87 3.95
CA LYS A 106 12.57 -10.68 2.74
C LYS A 106 11.90 -10.06 1.51
N LEU A 107 10.68 -9.55 1.68
CA LEU A 107 9.92 -8.91 0.61
C LEU A 107 10.57 -7.60 0.16
N ARG A 108 11.12 -6.82 1.08
CA ARG A 108 11.86 -5.59 0.76
C ARG A 108 13.11 -5.90 -0.10
N VAL A 109 13.87 -6.93 0.25
CA VAL A 109 15.03 -7.35 -0.55
C VAL A 109 14.60 -7.83 -1.94
N ALA A 110 13.54 -8.65 -2.01
CA ALA A 110 13.01 -9.12 -3.30
C ALA A 110 12.44 -7.96 -4.14
N GLY A 111 11.78 -6.99 -3.53
CA GLY A 111 11.30 -5.79 -4.20
C GLY A 111 12.42 -4.92 -4.77
N HIS A 112 13.52 -4.76 -4.05
CA HIS A 112 14.72 -4.09 -4.55
C HIS A 112 15.34 -4.81 -5.75
N ASP A 113 15.40 -6.15 -5.73
CA ASP A 113 15.90 -6.95 -6.85
C ASP A 113 15.01 -6.73 -8.10
N VAL A 114 13.69 -6.76 -7.94
CA VAL A 114 12.75 -6.45 -9.06
C VAL A 114 12.98 -5.05 -9.61
N GLN A 115 13.10 -4.02 -8.76
CA GLN A 115 13.36 -2.64 -9.21
C GLN A 115 14.69 -2.52 -9.95
N GLY A 116 15.74 -3.22 -9.49
CA GLY A 116 17.02 -3.29 -10.18
C GLY A 116 16.88 -3.89 -11.59
N ARG A 117 16.17 -5.02 -11.72
CA ARG A 117 15.94 -5.65 -13.04
C ARG A 117 15.12 -4.78 -14.00
N VAL A 118 14.12 -4.06 -13.47
CA VAL A 118 13.36 -3.10 -14.30
C VAL A 118 14.26 -1.95 -14.77
N ALA A 119 15.17 -1.47 -13.93
CA ALA A 119 16.15 -0.45 -14.32
C ALA A 119 17.11 -0.96 -15.39
N ASP A 120 17.61 -2.21 -15.30
CA ASP A 120 18.48 -2.85 -16.29
C ASP A 120 17.77 -2.95 -17.65
N ILE A 121 16.50 -3.39 -17.68
CA ILE A 121 15.68 -3.42 -18.91
C ILE A 121 15.49 -2.02 -19.48
N THR A 122 15.20 -1.03 -18.64
CA THR A 122 15.00 0.36 -19.08
C THR A 122 16.27 0.93 -19.69
N ALA A 123 17.41 0.68 -19.08
CA ALA A 123 18.73 1.09 -19.60
C ALA A 123 19.02 0.42 -20.95
N LEU A 124 18.78 -0.89 -21.08
CA LEU A 124 18.94 -1.62 -22.33
C LEU A 124 18.04 -1.07 -23.44
N LEU A 125 16.77 -0.83 -23.14
CA LEU A 125 15.84 -0.24 -24.11
C LEU A 125 16.29 1.15 -24.56
N GLN A 126 16.76 1.98 -23.63
CA GLN A 126 17.25 3.31 -23.92
C GLN A 126 18.51 3.26 -24.80
N GLU A 127 19.44 2.35 -24.52
CA GLU A 127 20.63 2.08 -25.33
C GLU A 127 20.25 1.69 -26.79
N VAL A 128 19.41 0.64 -26.90
CA VAL A 128 19.01 0.09 -28.22
C VAL A 128 18.20 1.10 -29.03
N ILE A 129 17.25 1.79 -28.43
CA ILE A 129 16.42 2.78 -29.14
C ILE A 129 17.25 3.98 -29.56
N SER A 130 18.16 4.46 -28.73
CA SER A 130 19.06 5.58 -29.07
C SER A 130 20.00 5.21 -30.23
N ALA A 131 20.45 3.96 -30.28
CA ALA A 131 21.36 3.44 -31.34
C ALA A 131 20.61 2.69 -32.45
N ILE A 132 19.29 2.83 -32.59
CA ILE A 132 18.47 2.01 -33.48
C ILE A 132 18.95 2.04 -34.96
N ARG A 133 19.49 3.18 -35.42
CA ARG A 133 20.05 3.29 -36.77
C ARG A 133 21.26 2.39 -36.94
N VAL A 134 22.09 2.25 -35.92
CA VAL A 134 23.28 1.38 -35.96
C VAL A 134 22.82 -0.07 -35.95
N VAL A 135 21.89 -0.46 -35.10
CA VAL A 135 21.32 -1.81 -35.06
C VAL A 135 20.78 -2.21 -36.44
N LYS A 136 20.03 -1.31 -37.10
CA LYS A 136 19.46 -1.52 -38.43
C LYS A 136 20.54 -1.59 -39.52
N SER A 137 21.55 -0.73 -39.47
CA SER A 137 22.62 -0.70 -40.46
C SER A 137 23.49 -1.97 -40.49
N PHE A 138 23.62 -2.61 -39.32
CA PHE A 138 24.41 -3.84 -39.17
C PHE A 138 23.54 -5.11 -39.10
N ALA A 139 22.23 -5.00 -39.31
CA ALA A 139 21.25 -6.10 -39.24
C ALA A 139 21.41 -6.95 -37.96
N ARG A 140 21.55 -6.25 -36.78
CA ARG A 140 21.79 -6.87 -35.47
C ARG A 140 20.52 -7.00 -34.63
N GLU A 141 19.35 -6.97 -35.22
CA GLU A 141 18.05 -7.06 -34.51
C GLU A 141 17.94 -8.34 -33.72
N ASP A 142 18.35 -9.47 -34.25
CA ASP A 142 18.28 -10.76 -33.56
C ASP A 142 19.22 -10.83 -32.37
N PHE A 143 20.37 -10.17 -32.41
CA PHE A 143 21.28 -10.07 -31.29
C PHE A 143 20.67 -9.26 -30.15
N GLU A 144 20.13 -8.07 -30.46
CA GLU A 144 19.50 -7.21 -29.45
C GLU A 144 18.21 -7.82 -28.89
N ARG A 145 17.46 -8.53 -29.74
CA ARG A 145 16.27 -9.28 -29.28
C ARG A 145 16.64 -10.33 -28.23
N LYS A 146 17.68 -11.12 -28.47
CA LYS A 146 18.15 -12.14 -27.54
C LYS A 146 18.64 -11.51 -26.22
N ARG A 147 19.37 -10.40 -26.32
CA ARG A 147 19.83 -9.64 -25.17
C ARG A 147 18.66 -9.14 -24.30
N PHE A 148 17.60 -8.66 -24.94
CA PHE A 148 16.37 -8.25 -24.27
C PHE A 148 15.62 -9.44 -23.65
N GLU A 149 15.52 -10.55 -24.35
CA GLU A 149 14.88 -11.78 -23.84
C GLU A 149 15.61 -12.28 -22.58
N ASP A 150 16.93 -12.26 -22.55
CA ASP A 150 17.73 -12.66 -21.38
C ASP A 150 17.49 -11.76 -20.17
N GLU A 151 17.48 -10.44 -20.36
CA GLU A 151 17.18 -9.50 -19.25
C GLU A 151 15.71 -9.61 -18.78
N ASN A 152 14.79 -9.81 -19.70
CA ASN A 152 13.38 -10.00 -19.37
C ASN A 152 13.15 -11.31 -18.58
N ASP A 153 13.88 -12.39 -18.92
CA ASP A 153 13.81 -13.65 -18.14
C ASP A 153 14.37 -13.47 -16.72
N ARG A 154 15.46 -12.69 -16.56
CA ARG A 154 15.98 -12.34 -15.23
C ARG A 154 14.96 -11.55 -14.41
N ASN A 155 14.29 -10.57 -15.02
CA ASN A 155 13.23 -9.82 -14.37
C ASN A 155 12.06 -10.73 -13.98
N PHE A 156 11.63 -11.60 -14.90
CA PHE A 156 10.56 -12.57 -14.62
C PHE A 156 10.88 -13.43 -13.39
N LYS A 157 12.11 -13.96 -13.30
CA LYS A 157 12.54 -14.76 -12.15
C LYS A 157 12.51 -13.95 -10.82
N ALA A 158 12.93 -12.69 -10.86
CA ALA A 158 12.88 -11.80 -9.70
C ALA A 158 11.43 -11.52 -9.28
N VAL A 159 10.55 -11.20 -10.22
CA VAL A 159 9.11 -10.97 -9.97
C VAL A 159 8.44 -12.22 -9.38
N ILE A 160 8.68 -13.41 -9.97
CA ILE A 160 8.12 -14.67 -9.44
C ILE A 160 8.61 -14.95 -8.02
N LYS A 161 9.87 -14.65 -7.71
CA LYS A 161 10.40 -14.79 -6.34
C LYS A 161 9.70 -13.85 -5.36
N ALA A 162 9.51 -12.59 -5.73
CA ALA A 162 8.77 -11.62 -4.92
C ALA A 162 7.30 -12.03 -4.74
N THR A 163 6.64 -12.45 -5.82
CA THR A 163 5.25 -12.91 -5.80
C THR A 163 5.06 -14.13 -4.89
N LYS A 164 5.97 -15.11 -4.95
CA LYS A 164 5.91 -16.28 -4.04
C LYS A 164 5.97 -15.87 -2.57
N LEU A 165 6.81 -14.90 -2.22
CA LEU A 165 6.91 -14.39 -0.85
C LEU A 165 5.62 -13.67 -0.43
N THR A 166 5.05 -12.86 -1.30
CA THR A 166 3.78 -12.16 -1.04
C THR A 166 2.62 -13.15 -0.90
N SER A 167 2.54 -14.15 -1.79
CA SER A 167 1.49 -15.17 -1.76
C SER A 167 1.55 -16.09 -0.53
N LEU A 168 2.71 -16.22 0.11
CA LEU A 168 2.83 -16.95 1.37
C LEU A 168 2.44 -16.10 2.59
N LEU A 169 2.60 -14.79 2.51
CA LEU A 169 2.29 -13.88 3.61
C LEU A 169 0.79 -13.89 3.96
N SER A 170 -0.09 -13.77 2.94
CA SER A 170 -1.55 -13.75 3.14
C SER A 170 -2.06 -14.98 3.90
N PRO A 171 -1.81 -16.23 3.46
CA PRO A 171 -2.27 -17.41 4.19
C PRO A 171 -1.72 -17.50 5.62
N MET A 172 -0.50 -17.04 5.87
CA MET A 172 0.06 -17.07 7.22
C MET A 172 -0.64 -16.09 8.16
N VAL A 173 -0.98 -14.90 7.68
CA VAL A 173 -1.75 -13.92 8.44
C VAL A 173 -3.18 -14.42 8.66
N GLU A 174 -3.83 -14.94 7.62
CA GLU A 174 -5.19 -15.50 7.70
C GLU A 174 -5.25 -16.69 8.66
N PHE A 175 -4.27 -17.59 8.63
CA PHE A 175 -4.21 -18.72 9.54
C PHE A 175 -4.03 -18.29 10.99
N SER A 176 -3.20 -17.26 11.24
CA SER A 176 -3.06 -16.70 12.59
C SER A 176 -4.34 -16.05 13.09
N ALA A 177 -5.09 -15.38 12.21
CA ALA A 177 -6.39 -14.81 12.52
C ALA A 177 -7.44 -15.91 12.79
N ALA A 178 -7.45 -16.98 12.01
CA ALA A 178 -8.35 -18.12 12.22
C ALA A 178 -8.12 -18.81 13.57
N ILE A 179 -6.86 -18.98 13.97
CA ILE A 179 -6.50 -19.50 15.32
C ILE A 179 -7.04 -18.54 16.39
N ALA A 180 -6.86 -17.22 16.23
CA ALA A 180 -7.37 -16.24 17.18
C ALA A 180 -8.88 -16.35 17.35
N VAL A 181 -9.62 -16.43 16.24
CA VAL A 181 -11.09 -16.60 16.26
C VAL A 181 -11.48 -17.89 16.96
N ALA A 182 -10.79 -19.01 16.67
CA ALA A 182 -11.06 -20.30 17.31
C ALA A 182 -10.82 -20.23 18.85
N VAL A 183 -9.76 -19.59 19.30
CA VAL A 183 -9.47 -19.38 20.73
C VAL A 183 -10.52 -18.52 21.40
N ILE A 184 -10.94 -17.43 20.75
CA ILE A 184 -12.00 -16.52 21.27
C ILE A 184 -13.32 -17.26 21.38
N LEU A 185 -13.72 -18.05 20.38
CA LEU A 185 -14.95 -18.83 20.41
C LEU A 185 -14.91 -19.91 21.48
N TRP A 186 -13.78 -20.61 21.61
CA TRP A 186 -13.61 -21.62 22.65
C TRP A 186 -13.67 -21.01 24.06
N TYR A 187 -12.91 -19.95 24.31
CA TYR A 187 -12.87 -19.29 25.61
C TYR A 187 -14.20 -18.59 25.93
N GLY A 188 -14.78 -17.86 24.97
CA GLY A 188 -16.08 -17.19 25.10
C GLY A 188 -17.20 -18.21 25.38
N GLY A 189 -17.25 -19.30 24.62
CA GLY A 189 -18.20 -20.40 24.84
C GLY A 189 -18.06 -21.05 26.23
N TYR A 190 -16.82 -21.29 26.64
CA TYR A 190 -16.54 -21.80 28.00
C TYR A 190 -17.01 -20.83 29.09
N SER A 191 -16.76 -19.52 28.92
CA SER A 191 -17.16 -18.48 29.88
C SER A 191 -18.70 -18.31 29.98
N VAL A 192 -19.41 -18.51 28.87
CA VAL A 192 -20.90 -18.54 28.87
C VAL A 192 -21.44 -19.76 29.63
N VAL A 193 -20.90 -20.95 29.36
CA VAL A 193 -21.32 -22.20 30.00
C VAL A 193 -21.05 -22.18 31.50
N THR A 194 -19.95 -21.54 31.92
CA THR A 194 -19.59 -21.42 33.36
C THR A 194 -20.29 -20.24 34.04
N GLY A 195 -21.16 -19.47 33.33
CA GLY A 195 -21.94 -18.37 33.90
C GLY A 195 -21.13 -17.13 34.28
N THR A 196 -19.86 -17.04 33.80
CA THR A 196 -18.99 -15.90 34.12
C THR A 196 -19.26 -14.69 33.22
N ILE A 197 -19.87 -14.90 32.04
CA ILE A 197 -20.40 -13.82 31.19
C ILE A 197 -21.90 -14.01 31.10
N LEU A 198 -22.67 -13.00 31.58
CA LEU A 198 -24.10 -13.01 31.38
C LEU A 198 -24.43 -13.04 29.92
N SER A 199 -25.10 -14.11 29.47
CA SER A 199 -25.61 -14.20 28.12
C SER A 199 -26.56 -13.02 27.88
N LEU A 200 -26.36 -12.30 26.76
CA LEU A 200 -27.27 -11.23 26.29
C LEU A 200 -28.74 -11.73 26.15
N ILE A 201 -28.95 -13.03 26.16
CA ILE A 201 -30.24 -13.70 26.06
C ILE A 201 -31.13 -13.42 27.29
N HIS A 202 -30.58 -13.16 28.47
CA HIS A 202 -31.37 -12.83 29.65
C HIS A 202 -31.87 -11.37 29.71
N ILE A 203 -31.42 -10.50 28.81
CA ILE A 203 -31.89 -9.09 28.73
C ILE A 203 -33.20 -8.99 27.93
N SER A 204 -33.62 -10.02 27.23
CA SER A 204 -34.82 -10.02 26.37
C SER A 204 -36.03 -10.73 26.96
N GLU A 205 -36.00 -11.24 28.20
CA GLU A 205 -37.22 -11.70 28.88
C GLU A 205 -37.90 -10.51 29.58
N PRO A 206 -39.03 -10.00 29.05
CA PRO A 206 -39.86 -9.08 29.80
C PRO A 206 -40.58 -9.86 30.92
N THR A 207 -40.29 -9.50 32.14
CA THR A 207 -41.15 -9.85 33.30
C THR A 207 -42.53 -9.23 33.15
#